data_10387977a0a3d8c0e90eb791a9b8fd69
#
_entry.id   10387977a0a3d8c0e90eb791a9b8fd69
#
_cell.length_a   1.000
_cell.length_b   1.000
_cell.length_c   1.000
_cell.angle_alpha   90.00
_cell.angle_beta   90.00
_cell.angle_gamma   90.00
#
_symmetry.space_group_name_H-M   'P 1'
#
loop_
_entity.id
_entity.type
_entity.pdbx_description
1 polymer ?
#
loop_
_entity_poly.entity_id
_entity_poly.type
_entity_poly.pdbx_seq_one_letter_code
_entity_poly.pdbx_strand_id
1 'polypeptide(L)'
;MSTIRITKQFSFETGHALYGYDGKCRNVHGHSYKLNVTVIGQPISDTTHVKLGMVIDFSDLKVIVKNKIVDIFDHATVFNKNTPHVELAKELAD
;
A
#
# COMPACT_ATOMS: atom_id res chain seq x y z
N MET A 1 30.40 -6.71 -5.94
CA MET A 1 29.46 -7.19 -4.94
C MET A 1 28.09 -7.41 -5.55
N SER A 2 27.41 -8.45 -5.12
CA SER A 2 26.13 -8.83 -5.68
C SER A 2 25.02 -7.90 -5.20
N THR A 3 24.16 -7.50 -6.11
CA THR A 3 22.91 -6.78 -5.80
C THR A 3 21.80 -7.80 -5.64
N ILE A 4 21.05 -7.70 -4.58
CA ILE A 4 19.97 -8.62 -4.24
C ILE A 4 18.65 -7.87 -4.26
N ARG A 5 17.62 -8.55 -4.80
CA ARG A 5 16.23 -8.09 -4.74
C ARG A 5 15.49 -8.88 -3.69
N ILE A 6 14.76 -8.19 -2.82
CA ILE A 6 13.85 -8.83 -1.89
C ILE A 6 12.46 -8.27 -2.11
N THR A 7 11.46 -9.13 -2.06
CA THR A 7 10.06 -8.73 -2.29
C THR A 7 9.21 -9.18 -1.11
N LYS A 8 8.39 -8.26 -0.61
CA LYS A 8 7.38 -8.57 0.40
C LYS A 8 6.01 -8.18 -0.11
N GLN A 9 5.03 -9.06 0.12
CA GLN A 9 3.64 -8.82 -0.26
C GLN A 9 2.84 -8.29 0.93
N PHE A 10 1.99 -7.31 0.65
CA PHE A 10 1.03 -6.74 1.59
C PHE A 10 -0.37 -6.83 0.98
N SER A 11 -1.39 -6.89 1.82
CA SER A 11 -2.78 -6.89 1.40
C SER A 11 -3.54 -5.79 2.10
N PHE A 12 -4.48 -5.18 1.39
CA PHE A 12 -5.40 -4.20 1.98
C PHE A 12 -6.69 -4.14 1.18
N GLU A 13 -7.73 -3.62 1.82
CA GLU A 13 -9.06 -3.48 1.24
C GLU A 13 -9.37 -1.99 1.08
N THR A 14 -9.78 -1.58 -0.12
CA THR A 14 -10.10 -0.18 -0.42
C THR A 14 -11.41 -0.11 -1.19
N GLY A 15 -12.29 0.80 -0.78
CA GLY A 15 -13.47 1.14 -1.54
C GLY A 15 -13.19 2.26 -2.54
N HIS A 16 -13.92 2.28 -3.65
CA HIS A 16 -13.84 3.39 -4.59
C HIS A 16 -15.12 3.50 -5.46
N ALA A 17 -15.21 4.62 -6.17
CA ALA A 17 -16.26 4.83 -7.16
C ALA A 17 -15.73 5.70 -8.29
N LEU A 18 -16.21 5.46 -9.51
CA LEU A 18 -15.85 6.23 -10.69
C LEU A 18 -17.04 7.11 -11.13
N TYR A 19 -17.07 8.33 -10.61
CA TYR A 19 -18.11 9.29 -10.97
C TYR A 19 -18.00 9.65 -12.46
N GLY A 20 -19.14 9.69 -13.14
CA GLY A 20 -19.19 9.95 -14.57
C GLY A 20 -19.01 8.71 -15.45
N TYR A 21 -18.69 7.58 -14.87
CA TYR A 21 -18.61 6.31 -15.59
C TYR A 21 -20.00 5.66 -15.71
N ASP A 22 -20.35 5.10 -16.85
CA ASP A 22 -21.69 4.55 -17.10
C ASP A 22 -21.81 3.05 -16.80
N GLY A 23 -20.76 2.41 -16.29
CA GLY A 23 -20.77 1.02 -15.84
C GLY A 23 -21.02 0.89 -14.33
N LYS A 24 -20.92 -0.34 -13.82
CA LYS A 24 -21.12 -0.63 -12.40
C LYS A 24 -20.13 0.10 -11.49
N CYS A 25 -18.94 0.43 -11.99
CA CYS A 25 -17.91 1.12 -11.22
C CYS A 25 -18.26 2.54 -10.83
N ARG A 26 -19.36 3.11 -11.34
CA ARG A 26 -19.88 4.41 -10.88
C ARG A 26 -20.38 4.37 -9.44
N ASN A 27 -20.76 3.21 -8.96
CA ASN A 27 -21.23 3.02 -7.60
C ASN A 27 -20.06 2.74 -6.66
N VAL A 28 -20.21 3.07 -5.38
CA VAL A 28 -19.22 2.75 -4.37
C VAL A 28 -19.12 1.22 -4.24
N HIS A 29 -17.92 0.70 -4.35
CA HIS A 29 -17.64 -0.73 -4.23
C HIS A 29 -16.24 -0.93 -3.69
N GLY A 30 -15.93 -2.13 -3.23
CA GLY A 30 -14.64 -2.45 -2.64
C GLY A 30 -13.81 -3.38 -3.50
N HIS A 31 -12.51 -3.30 -3.32
CA HIS A 31 -11.54 -4.22 -3.92
C HIS A 31 -10.53 -4.70 -2.89
N SER A 32 -10.08 -5.93 -3.07
CA SER A 32 -8.92 -6.46 -2.36
C SER A 32 -7.68 -6.21 -3.20
N TYR A 33 -6.69 -5.57 -2.62
CA TYR A 33 -5.42 -5.28 -3.29
C TYR A 33 -4.29 -6.09 -2.69
N LYS A 34 -3.38 -6.50 -3.54
CA LYS A 34 -2.10 -7.08 -3.14
C LYS A 34 -0.99 -6.16 -3.64
N LEU A 35 -0.18 -5.69 -2.71
CA LEU A 35 0.94 -4.81 -3.00
C LEU A 35 2.24 -5.59 -2.83
N ASN A 36 3.03 -5.66 -3.89
CA ASN A 36 4.36 -6.24 -3.84
C ASN A 36 5.39 -5.12 -3.81
N VAL A 37 6.17 -5.04 -2.74
CA VAL A 37 7.24 -4.07 -2.60
C VAL A 37 8.57 -4.78 -2.76
N THR A 38 9.35 -4.33 -3.73
CA THR A 38 10.68 -4.88 -4.00
C THR A 38 11.73 -3.86 -3.62
N VAL A 39 12.68 -4.28 -2.81
CA VAL A 39 13.86 -3.49 -2.45
C VAL A 39 15.07 -4.12 -3.10
N ILE A 40 15.90 -3.28 -3.70
CA ILE A 40 17.14 -3.70 -4.36
C ILE A 40 18.30 -3.08 -3.59
N GLY A 41 19.27 -3.89 -3.26
CA GLY A 41 20.45 -3.39 -2.55
C GLY A 41 21.49 -4.46 -2.36
N GLN A 42 22.55 -4.09 -1.64
CA GLN A 42 23.61 -5.00 -1.27
C GLN A 42 23.41 -5.44 0.18
N PRO A 43 23.62 -6.72 0.49
CA PRO A 43 23.56 -7.18 1.88
C PRO A 43 24.60 -6.46 2.73
N ILE A 44 24.27 -6.21 3.99
CA ILE A 44 25.20 -5.63 4.95
C ILE A 44 26.36 -6.60 5.13
N SER A 45 27.58 -6.12 4.92
CA SER A 45 28.80 -6.93 4.99
C SER A 45 29.63 -6.68 6.26
N ASP A 46 29.24 -5.72 7.09
CA ASP A 46 29.87 -5.45 8.37
C ASP A 46 29.62 -6.62 9.33
N THR A 47 30.66 -7.37 9.64
CA THR A 47 30.57 -8.57 10.47
C THR A 47 30.16 -8.29 11.91
N THR A 48 30.19 -7.02 12.35
CA THR A 48 29.77 -6.63 13.69
C THR A 48 28.31 -6.14 13.72
N HIS A 49 27.68 -5.99 12.56
CA HIS A 49 26.31 -5.50 12.48
C HIS A 49 25.31 -6.61 12.79
N VAL A 50 24.30 -6.30 13.62
CA VAL A 50 23.28 -7.28 14.03
C VAL A 50 22.43 -7.77 12.86
N LYS A 51 22.38 -7.01 11.77
CA LYS A 51 21.61 -7.33 10.55
C LYS A 51 22.53 -7.77 9.40
N LEU A 52 23.68 -8.37 9.73
CA LEU A 52 24.62 -8.88 8.74
C LEU A 52 23.91 -9.81 7.74
N GLY A 53 24.16 -9.60 6.46
CA GLY A 53 23.57 -10.37 5.38
C GLY A 53 22.19 -9.91 4.91
N MET A 54 21.60 -8.94 5.59
CA MET A 54 20.31 -8.39 5.17
C MET A 54 20.49 -7.18 4.27
N VAL A 55 19.64 -7.06 3.24
CA VAL A 55 19.50 -5.81 2.48
C VAL A 55 18.71 -4.81 3.30
N ILE A 56 17.60 -5.26 3.87
CA ILE A 56 16.78 -4.54 4.83
C ILE A 56 16.09 -5.58 5.72
N ASP A 57 15.86 -5.24 6.97
CA ASP A 57 15.04 -6.06 7.85
C ASP A 57 13.58 -5.98 7.40
N PHE A 58 12.91 -7.12 7.21
CA PHE A 58 11.50 -7.15 6.81
C PHE A 58 10.59 -6.46 7.82
N SER A 59 10.94 -6.46 9.10
CA SER A 59 10.16 -5.75 10.12
C SER A 59 10.22 -4.24 9.89
N ASP A 60 11.38 -3.70 9.53
CA ASP A 60 11.54 -2.28 9.22
C ASP A 60 10.81 -1.93 7.92
N LEU A 61 10.90 -2.77 6.91
CA LEU A 61 10.18 -2.59 5.65
C LEU A 61 8.66 -2.59 5.88
N LYS A 62 8.17 -3.51 6.70
CA LYS A 62 6.75 -3.59 7.05
C LYS A 62 6.24 -2.29 7.68
N VAL A 63 6.98 -1.74 8.63
CA VAL A 63 6.60 -0.48 9.30
C VAL A 63 6.52 0.67 8.29
N ILE A 64 7.52 0.80 7.42
CA ILE A 64 7.56 1.86 6.41
C ILE A 64 6.37 1.74 5.45
N VAL A 65 6.15 0.57 4.87
CA VAL A 65 5.08 0.35 3.88
C VAL A 65 3.71 0.50 4.53
N LYS A 66 3.54 -0.03 5.74
CA LYS A 66 2.29 0.09 6.48
C LYS A 66 1.93 1.56 6.72
N ASN A 67 2.87 2.35 7.23
CA ASN A 67 2.62 3.76 7.55
C ASN A 67 2.43 4.64 6.31
N LYS A 68 3.15 4.34 5.21
CA LYS A 68 3.14 5.20 4.02
C LYS A 68 2.06 4.83 3.01
N ILE A 69 1.62 3.60 2.98
CA ILE A 69 0.69 3.11 1.96
C ILE A 69 -0.51 2.39 2.58
N VAL A 70 -0.28 1.30 3.30
CA VAL A 70 -1.36 0.42 3.76
C VAL A 70 -2.33 1.15 4.68
N ASP A 71 -1.85 1.86 5.69
CA ASP A 71 -2.71 2.56 6.65
C ASP A 71 -3.49 3.71 6.01
N ILE A 72 -3.01 4.25 4.89
CA ILE A 72 -3.70 5.31 4.15
C ILE A 72 -4.87 4.73 3.35
N PHE A 73 -4.68 3.58 2.70
CA PHE A 73 -5.65 3.01 1.78
C PHE A 73 -6.51 1.90 2.38
N ASP A 74 -6.02 1.20 3.41
CA ASP A 74 -6.76 0.09 4.01
C ASP A 74 -8.04 0.60 4.68
N HIS A 75 -9.17 0.01 4.30
CA HIS A 75 -10.51 0.42 4.73
C HIS A 75 -10.85 1.88 4.41
N ALA A 76 -10.11 2.51 3.51
CA ALA A 76 -10.41 3.84 3.01
C ALA A 76 -11.37 3.77 1.82
N THR A 77 -11.99 4.90 1.50
CA THR A 77 -12.78 5.04 0.28
C THR A 77 -12.13 6.09 -0.61
N VAL A 78 -11.82 5.71 -1.84
CA VAL A 78 -11.13 6.57 -2.82
C VAL A 78 -12.09 6.92 -3.94
N PHE A 79 -12.15 8.21 -4.28
CA PHE A 79 -12.99 8.72 -5.34
C PHE A 79 -12.17 9.42 -6.40
N ASN A 80 -12.66 9.43 -7.63
CA ASN A 80 -12.07 10.26 -8.66
C ASN A 80 -12.33 11.74 -8.37
N LYS A 81 -11.51 12.60 -8.95
CA LYS A 81 -11.59 14.05 -8.74
C LYS A 81 -12.99 14.59 -9.10
N ASN A 82 -13.48 15.53 -8.30
CA ASN A 82 -14.75 16.21 -8.51
C ASN A 82 -15.98 15.32 -8.42
N THR A 83 -15.90 14.22 -7.68
CA THR A 83 -17.07 13.36 -7.47
C THR A 83 -17.94 13.87 -6.31
N PRO A 84 -19.28 13.87 -6.44
CA PRO A 84 -20.17 14.17 -5.30
C PRO A 84 -20.12 13.11 -4.20
N HIS A 85 -19.60 11.93 -4.48
CA HIS A 85 -19.44 10.87 -3.46
C HIS A 85 -18.47 11.25 -2.34
N VAL A 86 -17.62 12.25 -2.53
CA VAL A 86 -16.65 12.70 -1.49
C VAL A 86 -17.40 13.17 -0.24
N GLU A 87 -18.45 13.95 -0.39
CA GLU A 87 -19.23 14.42 0.76
C GLU A 87 -19.96 13.27 1.46
N LEU A 88 -20.51 12.34 0.71
CA LEU A 88 -21.14 11.15 1.28
C LEU A 88 -20.12 10.30 2.05
N ALA A 89 -18.92 10.16 1.52
CA ALA A 89 -17.85 9.43 2.19
C ALA A 89 -17.49 10.05 3.54
N LYS A 90 -17.44 11.38 3.61
CA LYS A 90 -17.20 12.10 4.87
C LYS A 90 -18.30 11.83 5.89
N GLU A 91 -19.54 11.87 5.47
CA GLU A 91 -20.69 11.58 6.33
C GLU A 91 -20.65 10.16 6.87
N LEU A 92 -20.32 9.19 6.03
CA LEU A 92 -20.24 7.78 6.43
C LEU A 92 -19.06 7.48 7.35
N ALA A 93 -17.99 8.26 7.26
CA ALA A 93 -16.81 8.08 8.11
C ALA A 93 -16.99 8.64 9.52
N ASP A 94 -17.88 9.61 9.66
CA ASP A 94 -18.18 10.24 10.95
C ASP A 94 -19.20 9.40 11.75
#